data_0d4ed4617a1673c1f82266de30ae2eeb
#
_entry.id   0d4ed4617a1673c1f82266de30ae2eeb
#
_cell.length_a   1.000
_cell.length_b   1.000
_cell.length_c   1.000
_cell.angle_alpha   90.00
_cell.angle_beta   90.00
_cell.angle_gamma   90.00
#
_symmetry.space_group_name_H-M   'P 1'
#
loop_
_entity.id
_entity.type
_entity.pdbx_description
1 polymer ?
#
loop_
_entity_poly.entity_id
_entity_poly.type
_entity_poly.pdbx_seq_one_letter_code
_entity_poly.pdbx_strand_id
1 'polypeptide(L)'
;MNETDVLTAFIEEGYQISPEAVDLICSHCSPRELVTYILENIDLSVLVIDVEHIDLENFSDLNHVKEESFRLSEELADNSENSDTSSYNVASMPLGFQSNYCNVETPISILSDITDNSTCVGEYMEFVQFFRNRYTRLSDIIRGRITSRPIESLKKGKGTNFRGSREAGEVSIIGMISDMKSTSNGHKIVEVEDPTGSFSVLIRSADKDLFEQASHFVLDEVVGFTGTLTNDGNLMIAQKITLPDLPAVNPKKTGSFGKAVLTSDVHIGSNTFLDEPWNRFLDFLNGDTDNEALLAISKEIRYLLVAGDLVDGVGIYPGQENELSIMDVYDQYKKAGEYFQMIPKHIKIIISPGNHDAVRQAEPQPKLPECIREYFPENVTFVGNPSIVDLDGVKVMLYHGRSIDDLVAAVPGVSYTDPTKAMVEMMKFRHLSPIYGSRVSIAPEKKDYFVIGNVPDILHCGHVHTIGVEWYKNVLLINSGTWQDQTEFQKRVNVVPTPAQVPVVDLETLKTTILKFNE
;
A
#
# COMPACT_ATOMS: atom_id res chain seq x y z
N MET A 1 -10.62 18.71 -35.23
CA MET A 1 -10.91 17.28 -35.10
C MET A 1 -12.21 17.05 -35.85
N ASN A 2 -12.35 16.00 -36.67
CA ASN A 2 -13.61 15.71 -37.37
C ASN A 2 -14.41 14.67 -36.57
N GLU A 3 -15.69 14.45 -36.93
CA GLU A 3 -16.59 13.51 -36.24
C GLU A 3 -16.02 12.10 -36.14
N THR A 4 -15.36 11.61 -37.20
CA THR A 4 -14.74 10.28 -37.23
C THR A 4 -13.57 10.18 -36.24
N ASP A 5 -12.77 11.24 -36.12
CA ASP A 5 -11.65 11.28 -35.16
C ASP A 5 -12.16 11.27 -33.71
N VAL A 6 -13.27 11.99 -33.42
CA VAL A 6 -13.91 12.02 -32.09
C VAL A 6 -14.47 10.64 -31.76
N LEU A 7 -15.24 10.05 -32.65
CA LEU A 7 -15.81 8.70 -32.49
C LEU A 7 -14.72 7.65 -32.24
N THR A 8 -13.63 7.70 -33.03
CA THR A 8 -12.52 6.74 -32.88
C THR A 8 -11.87 6.86 -31.51
N ALA A 9 -11.60 8.07 -31.00
CA ALA A 9 -10.98 8.29 -29.72
C ALA A 9 -11.78 7.70 -28.53
N PHE A 10 -13.10 7.83 -28.55
CA PHE A 10 -13.96 7.27 -27.51
C PHE A 10 -14.14 5.75 -27.63
N ILE A 11 -14.26 5.23 -28.86
CA ILE A 11 -14.38 3.78 -29.10
C ILE A 11 -13.10 3.02 -28.69
N GLU A 12 -11.92 3.57 -28.96
CA GLU A 12 -10.63 2.98 -28.56
C GLU A 12 -10.49 2.86 -27.04
N GLU A 13 -11.08 3.79 -26.27
CA GLU A 13 -11.14 3.76 -24.81
C GLU A 13 -12.37 3.00 -24.26
N GLY A 14 -13.21 2.43 -25.13
CA GLY A 14 -14.31 1.55 -24.76
C GLY A 14 -15.65 2.26 -24.47
N TYR A 15 -15.79 3.52 -24.83
CA TYR A 15 -17.01 4.30 -24.65
C TYR A 15 -17.83 4.38 -25.96
N GLN A 16 -19.15 4.47 -25.81
CA GLN A 16 -20.04 4.95 -26.85
C GLN A 16 -20.32 6.45 -26.63
N ILE A 17 -20.59 7.19 -27.67
CA ILE A 17 -20.87 8.62 -27.58
C ILE A 17 -22.08 8.97 -28.42
N SER A 18 -22.96 9.85 -27.91
CA SER A 18 -24.17 10.28 -28.65
C SER A 18 -23.81 11.23 -29.79
N PRO A 19 -24.61 11.27 -30.88
CA PRO A 19 -24.39 12.20 -31.97
C PRO A 19 -24.36 13.67 -31.52
N GLU A 20 -25.20 14.04 -30.55
CA GLU A 20 -25.30 15.38 -30.00
C GLU A 20 -24.01 15.77 -29.23
N ALA A 21 -23.40 14.84 -28.52
CA ALA A 21 -22.12 15.05 -27.83
C ALA A 21 -20.95 15.16 -28.84
N VAL A 22 -20.97 14.39 -29.91
CA VAL A 22 -19.98 14.51 -31.01
C VAL A 22 -20.06 15.89 -31.66
N ASP A 23 -21.25 16.37 -31.97
CA ASP A 23 -21.47 17.69 -32.57
C ASP A 23 -21.00 18.81 -31.64
N LEU A 24 -21.26 18.69 -30.33
CA LEU A 24 -20.79 19.64 -29.31
C LEU A 24 -19.26 19.71 -29.27
N ILE A 25 -18.58 18.56 -29.22
CA ILE A 25 -17.13 18.47 -29.19
C ILE A 25 -16.51 19.03 -30.48
N CYS A 26 -17.05 18.67 -31.64
CA CYS A 26 -16.56 19.12 -32.93
C CYS A 26 -16.72 20.64 -33.13
N SER A 27 -17.75 21.24 -32.51
CA SER A 27 -18.00 22.69 -32.59
C SER A 27 -17.15 23.52 -31.61
N HIS A 28 -16.48 22.87 -30.64
CA HIS A 28 -15.66 23.56 -29.67
C HIS A 28 -14.35 24.11 -30.28
N CYS A 29 -13.80 25.21 -29.73
CA CYS A 29 -12.58 25.82 -30.21
C CYS A 29 -11.32 24.94 -30.06
N SER A 30 -11.30 24.05 -29.06
CA SER A 30 -10.21 23.10 -28.79
C SER A 30 -10.71 21.64 -28.67
N PRO A 31 -11.18 21.00 -29.78
CA PRO A 31 -11.84 19.70 -29.72
C PRO A 31 -10.94 18.57 -29.17
N ARG A 32 -9.64 18.58 -29.48
CA ARG A 32 -8.70 17.56 -29.02
C ARG A 32 -8.47 17.61 -27.51
N GLU A 33 -8.29 18.81 -26.98
CA GLU A 33 -8.10 19.01 -25.54
C GLU A 33 -9.37 18.67 -24.77
N LEU A 34 -10.54 18.99 -25.33
CA LEU A 34 -11.82 18.64 -24.73
C LEU A 34 -12.04 17.12 -24.70
N VAL A 35 -11.69 16.37 -25.77
CA VAL A 35 -11.73 14.90 -25.77
C VAL A 35 -10.84 14.32 -24.68
N THR A 36 -9.61 14.80 -24.56
CA THR A 36 -8.68 14.35 -23.51
C THR A 36 -9.24 14.63 -22.12
N TYR A 37 -9.76 15.84 -21.90
CA TYR A 37 -10.38 16.24 -20.64
C TYR A 37 -11.57 15.35 -20.26
N ILE A 38 -12.47 15.04 -21.21
CA ILE A 38 -13.61 14.16 -20.96
C ILE A 38 -13.14 12.76 -20.58
N LEU A 39 -12.20 12.19 -21.33
CA LEU A 39 -11.66 10.83 -21.06
C LEU A 39 -10.94 10.73 -19.72
N GLU A 40 -10.30 11.81 -19.26
CA GLU A 40 -9.61 11.86 -17.97
C GLU A 40 -10.56 12.05 -16.77
N ASN A 41 -11.75 12.65 -16.98
CA ASN A 41 -12.65 13.04 -15.89
C ASN A 41 -14.01 12.31 -15.91
N ILE A 42 -14.30 11.50 -16.93
CA ILE A 42 -15.58 10.78 -17.01
C ILE A 42 -15.64 9.65 -15.99
N ASP A 43 -16.82 9.46 -15.39
CA ASP A 43 -17.05 8.36 -14.48
C ASP A 43 -17.01 7.02 -15.25
N LEU A 44 -16.23 6.08 -14.79
CA LEU A 44 -16.05 4.75 -15.38
C LEU A 44 -17.35 3.91 -15.44
N SER A 45 -18.42 4.35 -14.80
CA SER A 45 -19.73 3.72 -14.88
C SER A 45 -20.54 4.17 -16.11
N VAL A 46 -20.13 5.25 -16.78
CA VAL A 46 -20.79 5.77 -17.97
C VAL A 46 -20.37 4.93 -19.16
N LEU A 47 -21.35 4.27 -19.80
CA LEU A 47 -21.13 3.47 -21.03
C LEU A 47 -21.37 4.28 -22.30
N VAL A 48 -22.25 5.27 -22.21
CA VAL A 48 -22.61 6.17 -23.33
C VAL A 48 -22.40 7.60 -22.86
N ILE A 49 -21.52 8.32 -23.55
CA ILE A 49 -21.25 9.73 -23.26
C ILE A 49 -22.29 10.57 -23.99
N ASP A 50 -23.04 11.36 -23.23
CA ASP A 50 -24.02 12.32 -23.73
C ASP A 50 -23.61 13.74 -23.33
N VAL A 51 -24.30 14.75 -23.87
CA VAL A 51 -24.03 16.17 -23.62
C VAL A 51 -23.99 16.51 -22.12
N GLU A 52 -24.83 15.86 -21.31
CA GLU A 52 -24.86 16.06 -19.84
C GLU A 52 -23.59 15.61 -19.11
N HIS A 53 -22.76 14.78 -19.74
CA HIS A 53 -21.49 14.32 -19.20
C HIS A 53 -20.30 15.23 -19.56
N ILE A 54 -20.54 16.30 -20.34
CA ILE A 54 -19.50 17.22 -20.84
C ILE A 54 -19.55 18.53 -20.05
N ASP A 55 -18.64 18.68 -19.11
CA ASP A 55 -18.53 19.87 -18.25
C ASP A 55 -17.64 20.94 -18.90
N LEU A 56 -18.27 21.81 -19.69
CA LEU A 56 -17.60 22.91 -20.41
C LEU A 56 -17.19 24.06 -19.46
N GLU A 57 -17.85 24.23 -18.31
CA GLU A 57 -17.52 25.30 -17.37
C GLU A 57 -16.18 25.03 -16.69
N ASN A 58 -15.99 23.82 -16.14
CA ASN A 58 -14.73 23.41 -15.54
C ASN A 58 -13.58 23.29 -16.57
N PHE A 59 -13.90 22.92 -17.82
CA PHE A 59 -12.90 22.88 -18.90
C PHE A 59 -12.39 24.28 -19.27
N SER A 60 -13.25 25.30 -19.29
CA SER A 60 -12.86 26.69 -19.60
C SER A 60 -12.02 27.32 -18.48
N ASP A 61 -12.33 27.03 -17.21
CA ASP A 61 -11.57 27.53 -16.06
C ASP A 61 -10.15 26.98 -16.01
N LEU A 62 -9.95 25.70 -16.37
CA LEU A 62 -8.62 25.08 -16.47
C LEU A 62 -7.76 25.69 -17.59
N ASN A 63 -8.36 26.11 -18.69
CA ASN A 63 -7.64 26.77 -19.78
C ASN A 63 -7.25 28.22 -19.43
N HIS A 64 -8.08 28.95 -18.68
CA HIS A 64 -7.73 30.27 -18.15
C HIS A 64 -6.52 30.22 -17.20
N VAL A 65 -6.45 29.23 -16.32
CA VAL A 65 -5.32 29.02 -15.41
C VAL A 65 -4.02 28.68 -16.17
N LYS A 66 -4.12 27.91 -17.25
CA LYS A 66 -2.96 27.58 -18.11
C LYS A 66 -2.47 28.79 -18.91
N GLU A 67 -3.36 29.62 -19.43
CA GLU A 67 -2.98 30.85 -20.14
C GLU A 67 -2.36 31.91 -19.22
N GLU A 68 -2.83 32.07 -17.98
CA GLU A 68 -2.23 32.94 -16.97
C GLU A 68 -0.84 32.44 -16.54
N SER A 69 -0.65 31.14 -16.36
CA SER A 69 0.65 30.57 -16.03
C SER A 69 1.67 30.72 -17.19
N PHE A 70 1.21 30.68 -18.44
CA PHE A 70 2.07 30.86 -19.61
C PHE A 70 2.46 32.33 -19.79
N ARG A 71 1.55 33.28 -19.57
CA ARG A 71 1.85 34.73 -19.58
C ARG A 71 2.84 35.15 -18.50
N LEU A 72 2.68 34.57 -17.27
CA LEU A 72 3.63 34.79 -16.18
C LEU A 72 5.04 34.25 -16.48
N SER A 73 5.13 33.16 -17.24
CA SER A 73 6.43 32.62 -17.67
C SER A 73 7.10 33.41 -18.77
N GLU A 74 6.35 34.06 -19.69
CA GLU A 74 6.87 34.95 -20.70
C GLU A 74 7.32 36.31 -20.11
N GLU A 75 6.58 36.88 -19.15
CA GLU A 75 6.99 38.11 -18.46
C GLU A 75 8.24 37.94 -17.59
N LEU A 76 8.54 36.73 -17.12
CA LEU A 76 9.77 36.40 -16.38
C LEU A 76 10.99 36.17 -17.32
N ALA A 77 10.75 35.82 -18.57
CA ALA A 77 11.81 35.61 -19.55
C ALA A 77 12.33 36.94 -20.17
N ASP A 78 11.47 37.96 -20.28
CA ASP A 78 11.83 39.25 -20.91
C ASP A 78 12.57 40.23 -19.97
N ASN A 79 12.71 39.90 -18.66
CA ASN A 79 13.40 40.76 -17.70
C ASN A 79 14.85 40.35 -17.38
N SER A 80 15.47 39.47 -18.18
CA SER A 80 16.84 38.97 -17.93
C SER A 80 17.93 39.51 -18.88
N GLU A 81 17.62 40.49 -19.75
CA GLU A 81 18.64 41.17 -20.52
C GLU A 81 18.63 42.69 -20.23
N ASN A 82 19.39 43.10 -19.23
CA ASN A 82 20.16 44.36 -19.19
C ASN A 82 20.57 44.76 -17.76
N SER A 83 21.83 44.55 -17.42
CA SER A 83 22.64 45.60 -16.76
C SER A 83 24.10 45.18 -16.59
N ASP A 84 24.92 46.01 -17.16
CA ASP A 84 26.39 46.00 -17.18
C ASP A 84 27.06 46.13 -15.81
N THR A 85 28.18 45.43 -15.75
CA THR A 85 29.45 45.73 -15.05
C THR A 85 29.53 46.96 -14.12
N SER A 86 29.92 46.73 -12.86
CA SER A 86 31.05 47.45 -12.26
C SER A 86 31.57 46.74 -10.99
N SER A 87 32.87 46.58 -10.96
CA SER A 87 33.75 46.15 -9.86
C SER A 87 33.61 47.01 -8.60
N TYR A 88 33.78 46.41 -7.39
CA TYR A 88 34.70 46.83 -6.33
C TYR A 88 34.68 45.92 -5.09
N ASN A 89 35.88 45.43 -4.79
CA ASN A 89 36.55 45.20 -3.48
C ASN A 89 35.99 44.29 -2.38
N VAL A 90 36.85 43.33 -2.11
CA VAL A 90 37.05 42.44 -0.97
C VAL A 90 37.00 43.14 0.38
N ALA A 91 36.20 42.62 1.32
CA ALA A 91 36.48 42.67 2.74
C ALA A 91 35.93 41.40 3.43
N SER A 92 36.80 40.80 4.14
CA SER A 92 36.80 39.59 4.96
C SER A 92 35.58 39.29 5.86
N MET A 93 35.08 38.06 5.76
CA MET A 93 34.61 37.04 6.73
C MET A 93 33.76 37.43 7.94
N PRO A 94 32.78 36.56 8.40
CA PRO A 94 33.09 35.19 8.87
C PRO A 94 32.20 34.08 8.29
N LEU A 95 32.73 32.87 8.39
CA LEU A 95 32.08 31.59 8.04
C LEU A 95 30.78 31.35 8.83
N GLY A 96 29.67 31.48 8.17
CA GLY A 96 28.42 30.87 8.55
C GLY A 96 28.02 29.95 7.41
N PHE A 97 28.08 28.66 7.62
CA PHE A 97 27.51 27.68 6.71
C PHE A 97 25.98 27.87 6.69
N GLN A 98 25.50 28.69 5.78
CA GLN A 98 24.11 28.64 5.37
C GLN A 98 23.99 27.52 4.33
N SER A 99 23.40 26.41 4.76
CA SER A 99 22.92 25.39 3.84
C SER A 99 21.83 26.00 2.96
N ASN A 100 22.18 26.33 1.72
CA ASN A 100 21.24 26.68 0.67
C ASN A 100 20.52 25.40 0.22
N TYR A 101 19.63 24.84 1.06
CA TYR A 101 18.59 23.95 0.59
C TYR A 101 17.42 24.85 0.15
N CYS A 102 17.17 24.91 -1.17
CA CYS A 102 15.95 25.46 -1.70
C CYS A 102 14.77 24.81 -0.99
N ASN A 103 14.00 25.56 -0.23
CA ASN A 103 12.68 25.19 0.28
C ASN A 103 11.71 25.11 -0.91
N VAL A 104 11.82 24.07 -1.73
CA VAL A 104 10.72 23.64 -2.57
C VAL A 104 9.89 22.73 -1.66
N GLU A 105 8.83 23.27 -1.11
CA GLU A 105 7.81 22.48 -0.42
C GLU A 105 7.12 21.59 -1.46
N THR A 106 7.66 20.40 -1.73
CA THR A 106 6.93 19.38 -2.46
C THR A 106 5.88 18.80 -1.52
N PRO A 107 4.60 18.91 -1.83
CA PRO A 107 3.55 18.29 -1.03
C PRO A 107 3.70 16.77 -1.06
N ILE A 108 3.36 16.09 0.06
CA ILE A 108 3.29 14.62 0.10
C ILE A 108 2.25 14.17 -0.93
N SER A 109 2.64 13.31 -1.86
CA SER A 109 1.71 12.74 -2.83
C SER A 109 1.13 11.43 -2.30
N ILE A 110 -0.20 11.36 -2.15
CA ILE A 110 -0.91 10.15 -1.77
C ILE A 110 -1.30 9.41 -3.04
N LEU A 111 -0.68 8.23 -3.28
CA LEU A 111 -0.88 7.43 -4.50
C LEU A 111 -2.04 6.44 -4.37
N SER A 112 -2.38 6.01 -3.16
CA SER A 112 -3.50 5.11 -2.88
C SER A 112 -3.96 5.28 -1.44
N ASP A 113 -5.27 5.50 -1.26
CA ASP A 113 -5.94 5.60 0.03
C ASP A 113 -7.40 5.21 -0.14
N ILE A 114 -8.00 4.58 0.88
CA ILE A 114 -9.43 4.27 0.94
C ILE A 114 -10.26 5.49 1.33
N THR A 115 -9.67 6.50 1.94
CA THR A 115 -10.39 7.68 2.43
C THR A 115 -11.22 8.31 1.30
N ASP A 116 -12.46 8.69 1.63
CA ASP A 116 -13.47 9.22 0.71
C ASP A 116 -13.99 8.21 -0.36
N ASN A 117 -13.42 6.99 -0.41
CA ASN A 117 -13.84 5.90 -1.30
C ASN A 117 -14.49 4.72 -0.54
N SER A 118 -14.72 4.84 0.76
CA SER A 118 -15.36 3.81 1.56
C SER A 118 -16.88 3.88 1.41
N THR A 119 -17.44 2.97 0.62
CA THR A 119 -18.85 2.97 0.25
C THR A 119 -19.58 1.66 0.54
N CYS A 120 -18.89 0.61 0.98
CA CYS A 120 -19.50 -0.68 1.23
C CYS A 120 -20.41 -0.65 2.48
N VAL A 121 -21.51 -1.39 2.39
CA VAL A 121 -22.48 -1.62 3.48
C VAL A 121 -22.54 -3.10 3.90
N GLY A 122 -21.75 -3.97 3.29
CA GLY A 122 -21.67 -5.40 3.60
C GLY A 122 -22.68 -6.26 2.86
N GLU A 123 -23.20 -5.83 1.73
CA GLU A 123 -24.12 -6.62 0.92
C GLU A 123 -23.39 -7.77 0.19
N TYR A 124 -24.12 -8.88 -0.06
CA TYR A 124 -23.57 -10.07 -0.72
C TYR A 124 -22.84 -9.76 -2.04
N MET A 125 -23.42 -8.87 -2.85
CA MET A 125 -22.86 -8.52 -4.15
C MET A 125 -21.55 -7.73 -4.04
N GLU A 126 -21.32 -7.00 -2.95
CA GLU A 126 -20.06 -6.30 -2.68
C GLU A 126 -18.92 -7.29 -2.45
N PHE A 127 -19.18 -8.39 -1.69
CA PHE A 127 -18.21 -9.48 -1.55
C PHE A 127 -17.88 -10.14 -2.89
N VAL A 128 -18.87 -10.37 -3.74
CA VAL A 128 -18.64 -10.93 -5.08
C VAL A 128 -17.76 -9.99 -5.92
N GLN A 129 -18.00 -8.68 -5.87
CA GLN A 129 -17.20 -7.69 -6.59
C GLN A 129 -15.79 -7.58 -6.03
N PHE A 130 -15.65 -7.58 -4.71
CA PHE A 130 -14.37 -7.54 -4.01
C PHE A 130 -13.46 -8.71 -4.44
N PHE A 131 -13.94 -9.95 -4.37
CA PHE A 131 -13.16 -11.12 -4.78
C PHE A 131 -12.90 -11.17 -6.29
N ARG A 132 -13.83 -10.69 -7.12
CA ARG A 132 -13.59 -10.54 -8.57
C ARG A 132 -12.49 -9.53 -8.86
N ASN A 133 -12.47 -8.39 -8.16
CA ASN A 133 -11.41 -7.38 -8.30
C ASN A 133 -10.05 -7.96 -7.89
N ARG A 134 -9.97 -8.66 -6.75
CA ARG A 134 -8.77 -9.39 -6.31
C ARG A 134 -8.28 -10.35 -7.38
N TYR A 135 -9.16 -11.27 -7.81
CA TYR A 135 -8.84 -12.29 -8.81
C TYR A 135 -8.34 -11.66 -10.12
N THR A 136 -9.06 -10.68 -10.64
CA THR A 136 -8.70 -10.04 -11.90
C THR A 136 -7.30 -9.44 -11.82
N ARG A 137 -7.04 -8.59 -10.82
CA ARG A 137 -5.77 -7.89 -10.67
C ARG A 137 -4.57 -8.82 -10.46
N LEU A 138 -4.73 -9.86 -9.63
CA LEU A 138 -3.64 -10.83 -9.37
C LEU A 138 -3.46 -11.80 -10.55
N SER A 139 -4.55 -12.25 -11.17
CA SER A 139 -4.47 -13.12 -12.35
C SER A 139 -3.79 -12.42 -13.54
N ASP A 140 -3.98 -11.10 -13.72
CA ASP A 140 -3.32 -10.35 -14.78
C ASP A 140 -1.79 -10.31 -14.58
N ILE A 141 -1.31 -10.20 -13.34
CA ILE A 141 0.12 -10.33 -13.04
C ILE A 141 0.66 -11.72 -13.42
N ILE A 142 -0.10 -12.79 -13.09
CA ILE A 142 0.29 -14.17 -13.39
C ILE A 142 0.22 -14.45 -14.90
N ARG A 143 -0.79 -13.91 -15.63
CA ARG A 143 -0.91 -14.03 -17.09
C ARG A 143 0.28 -13.45 -17.84
N GLY A 144 0.95 -12.46 -17.28
CA GLY A 144 2.24 -11.99 -17.82
C GLY A 144 3.37 -13.02 -17.77
N ARG A 145 3.19 -14.17 -17.10
CA ARG A 145 4.21 -15.22 -16.89
C ARG A 145 3.84 -16.58 -17.47
N ILE A 146 2.53 -16.88 -17.56
CA ILE A 146 2.01 -18.15 -18.08
C ILE A 146 0.82 -17.92 -19.00
N THR A 147 0.69 -18.78 -20.03
CA THR A 147 -0.49 -18.79 -20.89
C THR A 147 -1.54 -19.72 -20.27
N SER A 148 -2.50 -19.14 -19.57
CA SER A 148 -3.55 -19.89 -18.86
C SER A 148 -4.81 -20.05 -19.68
N ARG A 149 -5.62 -21.07 -19.32
CA ARG A 149 -6.98 -21.31 -19.86
C ARG A 149 -8.00 -21.15 -18.74
N PRO A 150 -9.23 -20.74 -19.08
CA PRO A 150 -10.36 -20.79 -18.12
C PRO A 150 -10.62 -22.22 -17.66
N ILE A 151 -10.97 -22.39 -16.39
CA ILE A 151 -11.21 -23.71 -15.78
C ILE A 151 -12.33 -24.47 -16.50
N GLU A 152 -13.40 -23.78 -16.93
CA GLU A 152 -14.48 -24.41 -17.70
C GLU A 152 -14.00 -25.11 -18.97
N SER A 153 -12.95 -24.61 -19.60
CA SER A 153 -12.42 -25.20 -20.84
C SER A 153 -11.83 -26.60 -20.63
N LEU A 154 -11.40 -26.93 -19.41
CA LEU A 154 -10.91 -28.26 -19.04
C LEU A 154 -12.04 -29.28 -18.92
N LYS A 155 -13.24 -28.83 -18.51
CA LYS A 155 -14.44 -29.68 -18.33
C LYS A 155 -15.13 -30.01 -19.65
N LYS A 156 -15.08 -29.12 -20.64
CA LYS A 156 -15.74 -29.27 -21.96
C LYS A 156 -15.07 -30.30 -22.89
N GLY A 157 -13.86 -30.77 -22.59
CA GLY A 157 -13.15 -31.78 -23.39
C GLY A 157 -13.74 -33.21 -23.35
N LYS A 158 -14.80 -33.47 -22.58
CA LYS A 158 -15.43 -34.79 -22.41
C LYS A 158 -16.32 -35.26 -23.58
N GLY A 159 -16.58 -34.43 -24.61
CA GLY A 159 -17.60 -34.74 -25.63
C GLY A 159 -17.17 -34.73 -27.10
N THR A 160 -16.00 -34.25 -27.43
CA THR A 160 -15.51 -34.23 -28.80
C THR A 160 -14.34 -35.18 -28.99
N ASN A 161 -14.55 -36.20 -29.84
CA ASN A 161 -13.51 -37.09 -30.33
C ASN A 161 -12.38 -36.29 -30.99
N PHE A 162 -11.46 -35.70 -30.23
CA PHE A 162 -10.16 -35.25 -30.74
C PHE A 162 -9.29 -36.48 -30.99
N ARG A 163 -9.62 -37.23 -32.05
CA ARG A 163 -8.73 -38.20 -32.67
C ARG A 163 -7.67 -37.43 -33.45
N GLY A 164 -6.64 -36.94 -32.76
CA GLY A 164 -5.56 -36.30 -33.50
C GLY A 164 -4.65 -35.43 -32.60
N SER A 165 -4.09 -36.01 -31.62
CA SER A 165 -2.78 -35.78 -30.96
C SER A 165 -2.84 -36.29 -29.53
N ARG A 166 -2.32 -37.50 -29.34
CA ARG A 166 -1.97 -38.08 -28.03
C ARG A 166 -0.64 -37.45 -27.57
N GLU A 167 -0.62 -36.16 -27.42
CA GLU A 167 0.29 -35.52 -26.47
C GLU A 167 -0.58 -35.03 -25.34
N ALA A 168 -0.40 -35.64 -24.17
CA ALA A 168 -0.89 -35.11 -22.91
C ALA A 168 -0.19 -33.76 -22.69
N GLY A 169 -0.68 -32.73 -23.37
CA GLY A 169 -0.08 -31.41 -23.40
C GLY A 169 -0.16 -30.80 -22.00
N GLU A 170 0.89 -30.14 -21.63
CA GLU A 170 0.95 -29.31 -20.44
C GLU A 170 -0.14 -28.22 -20.50
N VAL A 171 -0.91 -28.05 -19.43
CA VAL A 171 -2.02 -27.09 -19.32
C VAL A 171 -1.76 -26.17 -18.16
N SER A 172 -2.05 -24.89 -18.34
CA SER A 172 -1.97 -23.92 -17.24
C SER A 172 -3.33 -23.32 -16.94
N ILE A 173 -3.62 -23.18 -15.64
CA ILE A 173 -4.80 -22.50 -15.10
C ILE A 173 -4.35 -21.47 -14.04
N ILE A 174 -5.19 -20.46 -13.81
CA ILE A 174 -5.05 -19.52 -12.70
C ILE A 174 -6.33 -19.61 -11.90
N GLY A 175 -6.22 -19.75 -10.59
CA GLY A 175 -7.38 -19.80 -9.71
C GLY A 175 -7.07 -19.23 -8.33
N MET A 176 -8.13 -18.89 -7.61
CA MET A 176 -8.09 -18.54 -6.20
C MET A 176 -8.28 -19.80 -5.38
N ILE A 177 -7.49 -19.99 -4.34
CA ILE A 177 -7.55 -21.20 -3.50
C ILE A 177 -8.78 -21.15 -2.61
N SER A 178 -9.70 -22.11 -2.80
CA SER A 178 -10.92 -22.22 -2.01
C SER A 178 -10.85 -23.31 -0.92
N ASP A 179 -10.02 -24.35 -1.10
CA ASP A 179 -9.84 -25.42 -0.12
C ASP A 179 -8.50 -26.14 -0.31
N MET A 180 -7.97 -26.68 0.77
CA MET A 180 -6.73 -27.47 0.76
C MET A 180 -6.86 -28.70 1.65
N LYS A 181 -6.47 -29.86 1.13
CA LYS A 181 -6.54 -31.16 1.83
C LYS A 181 -5.27 -31.97 1.63
N SER A 182 -4.93 -32.75 2.65
CA SER A 182 -3.89 -33.78 2.54
C SER A 182 -4.52 -35.13 2.25
N THR A 183 -3.96 -35.88 1.30
CA THR A 183 -4.38 -37.26 1.01
C THR A 183 -3.77 -38.24 2.01
N SER A 184 -4.32 -39.45 2.10
CA SER A 184 -3.74 -40.55 2.93
C SER A 184 -2.30 -40.92 2.55
N ASN A 185 -1.90 -40.64 1.30
CA ASN A 185 -0.55 -40.87 0.78
C ASN A 185 0.37 -39.67 0.98
N GLY A 186 -0.05 -38.64 1.71
CA GLY A 186 0.74 -37.45 2.04
C GLY A 186 0.86 -36.43 0.88
N HIS A 187 0.08 -36.56 -0.19
CA HIS A 187 0.01 -35.53 -1.24
C HIS A 187 -0.92 -34.41 -0.81
N LYS A 188 -0.78 -33.22 -1.38
CA LYS A 188 -1.72 -32.12 -1.21
C LYS A 188 -2.70 -32.06 -2.39
N ILE A 189 -3.98 -31.83 -2.10
CA ILE A 189 -4.99 -31.45 -3.08
C ILE A 189 -5.39 -30.02 -2.76
N VAL A 190 -5.28 -29.15 -3.77
CA VAL A 190 -5.67 -27.74 -3.71
C VAL A 190 -6.87 -27.58 -4.63
N GLU A 191 -7.98 -27.12 -4.08
CA GLU A 191 -9.15 -26.72 -4.87
C GLU A 191 -8.99 -25.26 -5.25
N VAL A 192 -9.07 -24.97 -6.54
CA VAL A 192 -8.96 -23.60 -7.05
C VAL A 192 -10.18 -23.25 -7.87
N GLU A 193 -10.55 -21.97 -7.83
CA GLU A 193 -11.68 -21.45 -8.56
C GLU A 193 -11.32 -20.20 -9.39
N ASP A 194 -11.94 -20.08 -10.53
CA ASP A 194 -11.96 -18.88 -11.36
C ASP A 194 -13.43 -18.47 -11.63
N PRO A 195 -13.73 -17.34 -12.28
CA PRO A 195 -15.08 -16.95 -12.61
C PRO A 195 -15.88 -17.97 -13.43
N THR A 196 -15.24 -19.01 -13.99
CA THR A 196 -15.86 -20.03 -14.85
C THR A 196 -16.12 -21.36 -14.15
N GLY A 197 -15.50 -21.59 -12.97
CA GLY A 197 -15.71 -22.79 -12.16
C GLY A 197 -14.55 -23.13 -11.24
N SER A 198 -14.60 -24.34 -10.65
CA SER A 198 -13.57 -24.86 -9.74
C SER A 198 -12.86 -26.08 -10.33
N PHE A 199 -11.62 -26.33 -9.90
CA PHE A 199 -10.82 -27.46 -10.34
C PHE A 199 -9.84 -27.92 -9.24
N SER A 200 -9.62 -29.25 -9.16
CA SER A 200 -8.71 -29.83 -8.18
C SER A 200 -7.31 -29.99 -8.77
N VAL A 201 -6.30 -29.59 -7.99
CA VAL A 201 -4.88 -29.70 -8.36
C VAL A 201 -4.16 -30.58 -7.33
N LEU A 202 -3.50 -31.62 -7.78
CA LEU A 202 -2.68 -32.54 -6.98
C LEU A 202 -1.22 -32.10 -6.98
N ILE A 203 -0.64 -31.92 -5.81
CA ILE A 203 0.78 -31.66 -5.60
C ILE A 203 1.37 -32.87 -4.90
N ARG A 204 2.32 -33.55 -5.57
CA ARG A 204 2.90 -34.79 -5.08
C ARG A 204 3.93 -34.52 -3.99
N SER A 205 3.91 -35.32 -2.93
CA SER A 205 4.92 -35.24 -1.86
C SER A 205 6.34 -35.62 -2.31
N ALA A 206 6.46 -36.31 -3.46
CA ALA A 206 7.74 -36.63 -4.07
C ALA A 206 8.43 -35.40 -4.70
N ASP A 207 7.67 -34.40 -5.13
CA ASP A 207 8.15 -33.15 -5.73
C ASP A 207 8.40 -32.15 -4.59
N LYS A 208 9.53 -32.31 -3.89
CA LYS A 208 9.82 -31.59 -2.63
C LYS A 208 9.69 -30.08 -2.76
N ASP A 209 10.24 -29.49 -3.83
CA ASP A 209 10.21 -28.03 -4.04
C ASP A 209 8.79 -27.49 -4.23
N LEU A 210 7.96 -28.18 -5.01
CA LEU A 210 6.55 -27.83 -5.20
C LEU A 210 5.74 -28.04 -3.91
N PHE A 211 6.05 -29.14 -3.19
CA PHE A 211 5.37 -29.46 -1.96
C PHE A 211 5.68 -28.46 -0.84
N GLU A 212 6.92 -27.99 -0.76
CA GLU A 212 7.34 -26.93 0.16
C GLU A 212 6.67 -25.60 -0.21
N GLN A 213 6.70 -25.18 -1.47
CA GLN A 213 5.97 -24.00 -1.92
C GLN A 213 4.48 -24.08 -1.55
N ALA A 214 3.83 -25.21 -1.79
CA ALA A 214 2.43 -25.43 -1.44
C ALA A 214 2.18 -25.54 0.07
N SER A 215 3.21 -25.66 0.91
CA SER A 215 3.05 -25.63 2.37
C SER A 215 2.80 -24.22 2.90
N HIS A 216 3.16 -23.20 2.11
CA HIS A 216 2.93 -21.79 2.40
C HIS A 216 1.60 -21.26 1.85
N PHE A 217 0.85 -22.06 1.10
CA PHE A 217 -0.43 -21.63 0.56
C PHE A 217 -1.42 -21.27 1.67
N VAL A 218 -2.17 -20.22 1.41
CA VAL A 218 -3.28 -19.79 2.25
C VAL A 218 -4.58 -19.73 1.43
N LEU A 219 -5.72 -19.69 2.12
CA LEU A 219 -7.01 -19.51 1.44
C LEU A 219 -7.08 -18.13 0.78
N ASP A 220 -7.88 -18.03 -0.27
CA ASP A 220 -8.18 -16.81 -1.02
C ASP A 220 -6.98 -16.17 -1.74
N GLU A 221 -5.81 -16.83 -1.75
CA GLU A 221 -4.71 -16.38 -2.61
C GLU A 221 -4.91 -16.82 -4.06
N VAL A 222 -4.38 -16.05 -5.01
CA VAL A 222 -4.46 -16.34 -6.45
C VAL A 222 -3.16 -16.93 -6.94
N VAL A 223 -3.25 -18.15 -7.50
CA VAL A 223 -2.08 -18.94 -7.92
C VAL A 223 -2.26 -19.47 -9.34
N GLY A 224 -1.18 -19.51 -10.09
CA GLY A 224 -1.09 -20.19 -11.38
C GLY A 224 -0.54 -21.61 -11.22
N PHE A 225 -1.19 -22.60 -11.82
CA PHE A 225 -0.72 -23.97 -11.89
C PHE A 225 -0.49 -24.38 -13.33
N THR A 226 0.64 -25.02 -13.58
CA THR A 226 0.96 -25.68 -14.85
C THR A 226 1.17 -27.16 -14.57
N GLY A 227 0.54 -28.04 -15.37
CA GLY A 227 0.62 -29.47 -15.14
C GLY A 227 -0.10 -30.28 -16.20
N THR A 228 -0.25 -31.57 -15.95
CA THR A 228 -0.93 -32.53 -16.82
C THR A 228 -2.23 -32.99 -16.21
N LEU A 229 -3.27 -33.16 -17.03
CA LEU A 229 -4.54 -33.70 -16.59
C LEU A 229 -4.46 -35.23 -16.43
N THR A 230 -5.16 -35.77 -15.46
CA THR A 230 -5.41 -37.21 -15.34
C THR A 230 -6.23 -37.71 -16.52
N ASN A 231 -6.19 -39.02 -16.80
CA ASN A 231 -6.87 -39.62 -17.96
C ASN A 231 -8.37 -39.38 -17.99
N ASP A 232 -9.00 -39.23 -16.82
CA ASP A 232 -10.42 -38.93 -16.66
C ASP A 232 -10.71 -37.40 -16.76
N GLY A 233 -9.65 -36.58 -16.81
CA GLY A 233 -9.75 -35.13 -16.92
C GLY A 233 -10.31 -34.39 -15.70
N ASN A 234 -10.38 -35.05 -14.52
CA ASN A 234 -10.98 -34.49 -13.31
C ASN A 234 -9.96 -33.88 -12.34
N LEU A 235 -8.68 -34.14 -12.53
CA LEU A 235 -7.60 -33.72 -11.65
C LEU A 235 -6.39 -33.27 -12.47
N MET A 236 -5.75 -32.17 -12.08
CA MET A 236 -4.46 -31.75 -12.61
C MET A 236 -3.34 -32.23 -11.69
N ILE A 237 -2.30 -32.80 -12.25
CA ILE A 237 -1.05 -33.08 -11.54
C ILE A 237 -0.12 -31.90 -11.77
N ALA A 238 0.13 -31.11 -10.74
CA ALA A 238 0.99 -29.93 -10.83
C ALA A 238 2.44 -30.31 -11.13
N GLN A 239 3.05 -29.55 -12.01
CA GLN A 239 4.48 -29.61 -12.38
C GLN A 239 5.18 -28.28 -12.11
N LYS A 240 4.40 -27.19 -12.05
CA LYS A 240 4.89 -25.85 -11.74
C LYS A 240 3.83 -25.03 -11.03
N ILE A 241 4.26 -24.27 -10.03
CA ILE A 241 3.48 -23.25 -9.34
C ILE A 241 4.00 -21.88 -9.79
N THR A 242 3.11 -20.94 -10.03
CA THR A 242 3.44 -19.56 -10.40
C THR A 242 2.66 -18.61 -9.52
N LEU A 243 3.37 -17.95 -8.61
CA LEU A 243 2.81 -16.90 -7.76
C LEU A 243 2.84 -15.54 -8.48
N PRO A 244 1.99 -14.58 -8.08
CA PRO A 244 2.07 -13.21 -8.61
C PRO A 244 3.35 -12.48 -8.21
N ASP A 245 4.02 -12.87 -7.20
CA ASP A 245 5.33 -12.45 -6.66
C ASP A 245 5.97 -11.21 -7.35
N LEU A 246 6.97 -10.63 -6.74
CA LEU A 246 7.70 -9.48 -7.28
C LEU A 246 8.62 -9.89 -8.46
N PRO A 247 8.79 -9.04 -9.49
CA PRO A 247 9.84 -9.25 -10.48
C PRO A 247 11.22 -9.12 -9.83
N ALA A 248 12.21 -9.84 -10.35
CA ALA A 248 13.61 -9.63 -9.99
C ALA A 248 14.12 -8.38 -10.74
N VAL A 249 14.11 -7.24 -10.07
CA VAL A 249 14.62 -5.97 -10.62
C VAL A 249 15.66 -5.44 -9.64
N ASN A 250 16.73 -4.84 -10.15
CA ASN A 250 17.71 -4.17 -9.29
C ASN A 250 17.08 -2.92 -8.65
N PRO A 251 17.40 -2.63 -7.38
CA PRO A 251 16.96 -1.40 -6.73
C PRO A 251 17.37 -0.17 -7.57
N LYS A 252 16.45 0.74 -7.80
CA LYS A 252 16.77 2.01 -8.43
C LYS A 252 17.35 2.95 -7.38
N LYS A 253 18.35 3.76 -7.74
CA LYS A 253 18.68 4.96 -6.96
C LYS A 253 17.50 5.91 -7.08
N THR A 254 16.99 6.36 -5.96
CA THR A 254 15.75 7.14 -5.91
C THR A 254 15.95 8.60 -6.33
N GLY A 255 17.16 9.15 -6.18
CA GLY A 255 17.43 10.58 -6.37
C GLY A 255 16.83 11.47 -5.27
N SER A 256 16.21 10.87 -4.26
CA SER A 256 15.64 11.55 -3.10
C SER A 256 16.73 11.97 -2.11
N PHE A 257 16.44 12.94 -1.25
CA PHE A 257 17.37 13.44 -0.25
C PHE A 257 16.74 13.43 1.14
N GLY A 258 17.59 13.22 2.16
CA GLY A 258 17.18 13.25 3.55
C GLY A 258 16.77 11.88 4.08
N LYS A 259 16.24 11.87 5.28
CA LYS A 259 15.90 10.65 6.02
C LYS A 259 14.44 10.62 6.42
N ALA A 260 13.87 9.42 6.44
CA ALA A 260 12.56 9.12 6.98
C ALA A 260 12.69 8.30 8.27
N VAL A 261 11.96 8.71 9.29
CA VAL A 261 11.76 7.96 10.53
C VAL A 261 10.49 7.15 10.41
N LEU A 262 10.57 5.85 10.70
CA LEU A 262 9.43 4.94 10.65
C LEU A 262 9.10 4.47 12.07
N THR A 263 7.85 4.62 12.47
CA THR A 263 7.35 4.20 13.78
C THR A 263 5.91 3.71 13.70
N SER A 264 5.45 3.00 14.72
CA SER A 264 4.08 2.52 14.88
C SER A 264 3.82 2.22 16.35
N ASP A 265 2.61 1.81 16.68
CA ASP A 265 2.26 1.22 17.97
C ASP A 265 2.73 2.09 19.14
N VAL A 266 2.35 3.39 19.09
CA VAL A 266 2.74 4.36 20.11
C VAL A 266 1.97 4.12 21.41
N HIS A 267 0.68 3.77 21.29
CA HIS A 267 -0.20 3.42 22.42
C HIS A 267 -0.27 4.50 23.52
N ILE A 268 -0.39 5.77 23.09
CA ILE A 268 -0.61 6.87 24.04
C ILE A 268 -1.90 6.62 24.81
N GLY A 269 -1.83 6.71 26.13
CA GLY A 269 -2.95 6.42 27.03
C GLY A 269 -2.88 5.05 27.70
N SER A 270 -1.94 4.17 27.30
CA SER A 270 -1.64 2.93 28.01
C SER A 270 -0.85 3.19 29.30
N ASN A 271 -1.07 2.34 30.32
CA ASN A 271 -0.23 2.32 31.54
C ASN A 271 1.23 1.89 31.25
N THR A 272 1.44 1.20 30.14
CA THR A 272 2.75 0.69 29.72
C THR A 272 3.40 1.53 28.61
N PHE A 273 2.81 2.69 28.27
CA PHE A 273 3.43 3.65 27.37
C PHE A 273 4.75 4.18 27.95
N LEU A 274 5.79 4.21 27.12
CA LEU A 274 7.13 4.61 27.52
C LEU A 274 7.35 6.11 27.32
N ASP A 275 6.82 6.91 28.25
CA ASP A 275 6.83 8.37 28.18
C ASP A 275 8.26 8.96 28.13
N GLU A 276 9.18 8.49 28.98
CA GLU A 276 10.57 8.97 28.98
C GLU A 276 11.33 8.66 27.69
N PRO A 277 11.33 7.41 27.15
CA PRO A 277 11.87 7.12 25.83
C PRO A 277 11.25 7.93 24.70
N TRP A 278 9.92 8.16 24.75
CA TRP A 278 9.24 9.00 23.78
C TRP A 278 9.72 10.46 23.83
N ASN A 279 9.88 11.02 25.02
CA ASN A 279 10.43 12.38 25.18
C ASN A 279 11.87 12.47 24.66
N ARG A 280 12.74 11.47 24.94
CA ARG A 280 14.10 11.43 24.35
C ARG A 280 14.07 11.37 22.82
N PHE A 281 13.08 10.69 22.24
CA PHE A 281 12.89 10.67 20.79
C PHE A 281 12.46 12.06 20.27
N LEU A 282 11.58 12.77 20.98
CA LEU A 282 11.22 14.14 20.62
C LEU A 282 12.41 15.10 20.74
N ASP A 283 13.23 14.98 21.77
CA ASP A 283 14.47 15.75 21.93
C ASP A 283 15.42 15.48 20.75
N PHE A 284 15.58 14.22 20.36
CA PHE A 284 16.36 13.85 19.19
C PHE A 284 15.81 14.51 17.90
N LEU A 285 14.51 14.51 17.66
CA LEU A 285 13.91 15.16 16.50
C LEU A 285 14.14 16.67 16.48
N ASN A 286 14.20 17.30 17.66
CA ASN A 286 14.51 18.72 17.85
C ASN A 286 16.01 19.03 17.73
N GLY A 287 16.88 18.01 17.70
CA GLY A 287 18.33 18.17 17.71
C GLY A 287 18.90 18.48 19.10
N ASP A 288 18.12 18.28 20.16
CA ASP A 288 18.50 18.46 21.56
C ASP A 288 19.22 17.20 22.05
N THR A 289 20.45 17.00 21.60
CA THR A 289 21.29 15.85 21.94
C THR A 289 22.76 16.23 21.96
N ASP A 290 23.48 15.74 22.96
CA ASP A 290 24.95 15.92 23.09
C ASP A 290 25.71 14.96 22.17
N ASN A 291 25.05 13.99 21.56
CA ASN A 291 25.66 13.01 20.67
C ASN A 291 25.76 13.57 19.23
N GLU A 292 26.97 13.89 18.79
CA GLU A 292 27.24 14.46 17.47
C GLU A 292 26.69 13.60 16.31
N ALA A 293 26.73 12.26 16.44
CA ALA A 293 26.23 11.35 15.42
C ALA A 293 24.69 11.39 15.33
N LEU A 294 23.99 11.43 16.46
CA LEU A 294 22.55 11.60 16.52
C LEU A 294 22.13 12.99 15.99
N LEU A 295 22.87 14.03 16.36
CA LEU A 295 22.64 15.39 15.87
C LEU A 295 22.81 15.49 14.33
N ALA A 296 23.77 14.79 13.76
CA ALA A 296 23.95 14.73 12.32
C ALA A 296 22.75 14.04 11.62
N ILE A 297 22.26 12.95 12.19
CA ILE A 297 21.08 12.23 11.66
C ILE A 297 19.83 13.11 11.79
N SER A 298 19.61 13.74 12.96
CA SER A 298 18.44 14.58 13.24
C SER A 298 18.27 15.70 12.19
N LYS A 299 19.35 16.38 11.82
CA LYS A 299 19.35 17.47 10.82
C LYS A 299 18.92 17.02 9.41
N GLU A 300 19.03 15.74 9.10
CA GLU A 300 18.67 15.18 7.80
C GLU A 300 17.26 14.60 7.77
N ILE A 301 16.54 14.56 8.91
CA ILE A 301 15.17 14.04 8.98
C ILE A 301 14.22 15.00 8.26
N ARG A 302 13.45 14.48 7.32
CA ARG A 302 12.42 15.20 6.57
C ARG A 302 11.03 14.62 6.78
N TYR A 303 10.93 13.35 7.12
CA TYR A 303 9.67 12.64 7.25
C TYR A 303 9.62 11.80 8.52
N LEU A 304 8.43 11.76 9.14
CA LEU A 304 8.07 10.84 10.21
C LEU A 304 6.79 10.10 9.79
N LEU A 305 6.84 8.77 9.74
CA LEU A 305 5.71 7.92 9.36
C LEU A 305 5.25 7.10 10.56
N VAL A 306 3.95 7.11 10.83
CA VAL A 306 3.30 6.32 11.89
C VAL A 306 2.36 5.31 11.25
N ALA A 307 2.67 4.02 11.37
CA ALA A 307 1.90 2.93 10.78
C ALA A 307 0.90 2.31 11.79
N GLY A 308 0.00 3.13 12.32
CA GLY A 308 -1.12 2.69 13.16
C GLY A 308 -0.83 2.62 14.65
N ASP A 309 -1.91 2.44 15.40
CA ASP A 309 -1.97 2.35 16.86
C ASP A 309 -1.28 3.54 17.54
N LEU A 310 -1.73 4.75 17.16
CA LEU A 310 -1.23 5.98 17.72
C LEU A 310 -1.62 6.12 19.19
N VAL A 311 -2.83 5.71 19.54
CA VAL A 311 -3.37 5.68 20.90
C VAL A 311 -3.70 4.25 21.30
N ASP A 312 -3.84 3.99 22.61
CA ASP A 312 -4.25 2.67 23.10
C ASP A 312 -5.73 2.36 22.81
N GLY A 313 -6.53 3.42 22.57
CA GLY A 313 -7.97 3.29 22.36
C GLY A 313 -8.72 2.94 23.65
N VAL A 314 -10.00 2.64 23.51
CA VAL A 314 -10.88 2.27 24.63
C VAL A 314 -11.84 1.18 24.19
N GLY A 315 -11.91 0.07 24.94
CA GLY A 315 -12.84 -1.03 24.65
C GLY A 315 -12.40 -1.96 23.51
N ILE A 316 -11.12 -2.02 23.22
CA ILE A 316 -10.55 -2.87 22.18
C ILE A 316 -10.58 -4.34 22.57
N TYR A 317 -10.35 -4.63 23.87
CA TYR A 317 -10.44 -5.98 24.45
C TYR A 317 -11.01 -5.93 25.87
N PRO A 318 -11.59 -7.06 26.37
CA PRO A 318 -12.17 -7.10 27.70
C PRO A 318 -11.14 -6.84 28.81
N GLY A 319 -11.44 -5.90 29.71
CA GLY A 319 -10.58 -5.55 30.85
C GLY A 319 -9.54 -4.49 30.55
N GLN A 320 -9.48 -3.94 29.33
CA GLN A 320 -8.52 -2.91 28.93
C GLN A 320 -8.61 -1.66 29.83
N GLU A 321 -9.77 -1.35 30.36
CA GLU A 321 -9.97 -0.19 31.27
C GLU A 321 -9.03 -0.20 32.47
N ASN A 322 -8.50 -1.37 32.88
CA ASN A 322 -7.52 -1.50 33.97
C ASN A 322 -6.08 -1.25 33.51
N GLU A 323 -5.85 -1.21 32.20
CA GLU A 323 -4.53 -1.04 31.58
C GLU A 323 -4.37 0.38 30.99
N LEU A 324 -5.36 1.26 31.13
CA LEU A 324 -5.35 2.63 30.65
C LEU A 324 -4.91 3.63 31.72
N SER A 325 -4.01 4.53 31.36
CA SER A 325 -3.65 5.75 32.12
C SER A 325 -4.57 6.92 31.76
N ILE A 326 -5.10 6.94 30.53
CA ILE A 326 -6.06 7.93 30.04
C ILE A 326 -7.30 7.18 29.55
N MET A 327 -8.43 7.36 30.26
CA MET A 327 -9.65 6.58 30.04
C MET A 327 -10.52 7.08 28.89
N ASP A 328 -10.38 8.35 28.50
CA ASP A 328 -11.15 8.96 27.42
C ASP A 328 -10.32 8.96 26.13
N VAL A 329 -10.88 8.43 25.04
CA VAL A 329 -10.17 8.30 23.76
C VAL A 329 -9.83 9.67 23.15
N TYR A 330 -10.67 10.69 23.34
CA TYR A 330 -10.37 12.03 22.85
C TYR A 330 -9.24 12.68 23.66
N ASP A 331 -9.15 12.40 24.95
CA ASP A 331 -8.03 12.89 25.78
C ASP A 331 -6.73 12.17 25.43
N GLN A 332 -6.77 10.89 25.01
CA GLN A 332 -5.61 10.20 24.44
C GLN A 332 -5.12 10.92 23.17
N TYR A 333 -6.02 11.28 22.24
CA TYR A 333 -5.66 12.02 21.01
C TYR A 333 -5.22 13.45 21.27
N LYS A 334 -5.80 14.16 22.25
CA LYS A 334 -5.30 15.48 22.67
C LYS A 334 -3.87 15.38 23.17
N LYS A 335 -3.58 14.36 24.00
CA LYS A 335 -2.22 14.09 24.48
C LYS A 335 -1.27 13.77 23.34
N ALA A 336 -1.69 12.96 22.36
CA ALA A 336 -0.94 12.72 21.14
C ALA A 336 -0.66 14.04 20.40
N GLY A 337 -1.68 14.88 20.21
CA GLY A 337 -1.55 16.19 19.57
C GLY A 337 -0.51 17.08 20.28
N GLU A 338 -0.49 17.10 21.63
CA GLU A 338 0.52 17.82 22.41
C GLU A 338 1.95 17.37 22.07
N TYR A 339 2.21 16.06 22.01
CA TYR A 339 3.51 15.53 21.63
C TYR A 339 3.89 15.87 20.17
N PHE A 340 2.94 15.75 19.25
CA PHE A 340 3.20 16.03 17.84
C PHE A 340 3.41 17.52 17.55
N GLN A 341 2.83 18.44 18.37
CA GLN A 341 3.12 19.87 18.32
C GLN A 341 4.57 20.22 18.72
N MET A 342 5.26 19.35 19.46
CA MET A 342 6.67 19.52 19.81
C MET A 342 7.63 19.14 18.67
N ILE A 343 7.16 18.46 17.63
CA ILE A 343 7.98 18.04 16.50
C ILE A 343 8.26 19.25 15.58
N PRO A 344 9.51 19.42 15.10
CA PRO A 344 9.88 20.52 14.22
C PRO A 344 9.01 20.61 12.97
N LYS A 345 8.52 21.81 12.63
CA LYS A 345 7.58 22.02 11.50
C LYS A 345 8.14 21.63 10.13
N HIS A 346 9.46 21.58 9.96
CA HIS A 346 10.09 21.15 8.71
C HIS A 346 9.99 19.63 8.49
N ILE A 347 9.71 18.85 9.53
CA ILE A 347 9.47 17.41 9.43
C ILE A 347 8.02 17.20 9.01
N LYS A 348 7.80 16.59 7.86
CA LYS A 348 6.46 16.21 7.39
C LYS A 348 6.06 14.89 8.04
N ILE A 349 4.87 14.84 8.63
CA ILE A 349 4.40 13.70 9.40
C ILE A 349 3.26 13.03 8.65
N ILE A 350 3.31 11.71 8.51
CA ILE A 350 2.26 10.90 7.90
C ILE A 350 1.75 9.92 8.95
N ILE A 351 0.43 9.94 9.21
CA ILE A 351 -0.22 9.06 10.20
C ILE A 351 -1.29 8.23 9.51
N SER A 352 -1.13 6.90 9.58
CA SER A 352 -2.13 5.91 9.20
C SER A 352 -2.74 5.30 10.48
N PRO A 353 -4.03 4.94 10.52
CA PRO A 353 -4.61 4.31 11.69
C PRO A 353 -4.25 2.82 11.81
N GLY A 354 -4.40 2.27 13.03
CA GLY A 354 -4.36 0.85 13.32
C GLY A 354 -5.67 0.35 13.97
N ASN A 355 -5.64 -0.83 14.56
CA ASN A 355 -6.85 -1.43 15.14
C ASN A 355 -7.23 -0.87 16.53
N HIS A 356 -6.34 -0.15 17.20
CA HIS A 356 -6.61 0.57 18.44
C HIS A 356 -7.16 1.98 18.20
N ASP A 357 -6.95 2.54 17.02
CA ASP A 357 -7.37 3.89 16.68
C ASP A 357 -8.88 4.02 16.45
N ALA A 358 -9.40 5.25 16.60
CA ALA A 358 -10.82 5.57 16.52
C ALA A 358 -11.36 5.57 15.08
N VAL A 359 -11.20 4.44 14.40
CA VAL A 359 -11.74 4.14 13.07
C VAL A 359 -12.50 2.81 13.10
N ARG A 360 -13.15 2.44 11.99
CA ARG A 360 -13.80 1.11 11.90
C ARG A 360 -12.78 -0.01 12.07
N GLN A 361 -13.20 -1.10 12.73
CA GLN A 361 -12.36 -2.28 12.95
C GLN A 361 -12.12 -3.10 11.67
N ALA A 362 -13.05 -3.03 10.73
CA ALA A 362 -12.89 -3.69 9.43
C ALA A 362 -11.94 -2.91 8.52
N GLU A 363 -10.94 -3.61 8.01
CA GLU A 363 -9.99 -3.06 7.03
C GLU A 363 -10.53 -3.19 5.58
N PRO A 364 -10.17 -2.30 4.65
CA PRO A 364 -9.29 -1.14 4.81
C PRO A 364 -9.94 -0.05 5.67
N GLN A 365 -9.12 0.66 6.45
CA GLN A 365 -9.59 1.72 7.35
C GLN A 365 -9.37 3.11 6.72
N PRO A 366 -10.36 4.01 6.72
CA PRO A 366 -10.16 5.40 6.32
C PRO A 366 -9.28 6.14 7.34
N LYS A 367 -8.76 7.30 6.97
CA LYS A 367 -8.03 8.18 7.89
C LYS A 367 -8.88 8.58 9.10
N LEU A 368 -8.23 9.00 10.17
CA LEU A 368 -8.87 9.46 11.40
C LEU A 368 -9.94 10.55 11.13
N PRO A 369 -11.05 10.58 11.90
CA PRO A 369 -12.10 11.60 11.79
C PRO A 369 -11.58 13.03 11.95
N GLU A 370 -12.26 14.01 11.36
CA GLU A 370 -11.86 15.42 11.38
C GLU A 370 -11.75 15.98 12.82
N CYS A 371 -12.71 15.66 13.69
CA CYS A 371 -12.71 16.09 15.09
C CYS A 371 -11.49 15.62 15.90
N ILE A 372 -10.81 14.56 15.45
CA ILE A 372 -9.56 14.08 16.03
C ILE A 372 -8.36 14.78 15.36
N ARG A 373 -8.39 14.93 14.03
CA ARG A 373 -7.29 15.54 13.27
C ARG A 373 -7.03 17.00 13.66
N GLU A 374 -8.05 17.72 14.16
CA GLU A 374 -7.95 19.10 14.65
C GLU A 374 -7.00 19.28 15.85
N TYR A 375 -6.67 18.21 16.58
CA TYR A 375 -5.68 18.29 17.67
C TYR A 375 -4.23 18.35 17.20
N PHE A 376 -3.97 18.05 15.93
CA PHE A 376 -2.61 17.88 15.38
C PHE A 376 -2.15 19.11 14.60
N PRO A 377 -0.83 19.35 14.52
CA PRO A 377 -0.26 20.48 13.77
C PRO A 377 -0.41 20.31 12.24
N GLU A 378 -0.31 21.43 11.52
CA GLU A 378 -0.54 21.50 10.06
C GLU A 378 0.43 20.64 9.22
N ASN A 379 1.61 20.31 9.74
CA ASN A 379 2.58 19.45 9.06
C ASN A 379 2.24 17.95 9.14
N VAL A 380 1.09 17.57 9.68
CA VAL A 380 0.57 16.19 9.73
C VAL A 380 -0.38 15.94 8.56
N THR A 381 -0.08 14.90 7.80
CA THR A 381 -0.96 14.33 6.77
C THR A 381 -1.54 13.01 7.26
N PHE A 382 -2.85 12.90 7.32
CA PHE A 382 -3.53 11.66 7.69
C PHE A 382 -3.93 10.87 6.45
N VAL A 383 -3.66 9.56 6.49
CA VAL A 383 -3.97 8.60 5.41
C VAL A 383 -4.72 7.39 5.99
N GLY A 384 -5.34 6.59 5.12
CA GLY A 384 -5.99 5.33 5.52
C GLY A 384 -5.00 4.18 5.71
N ASN A 385 -5.53 3.01 6.09
CA ASN A 385 -4.82 1.76 6.25
C ASN A 385 -5.48 0.66 5.38
N PRO A 386 -4.77 0.09 4.35
CA PRO A 386 -3.44 0.50 3.88
C PRO A 386 -3.47 1.77 3.01
N SER A 387 -2.31 2.40 2.88
CA SER A 387 -2.09 3.53 1.98
C SER A 387 -0.72 3.47 1.29
N ILE A 388 -0.56 4.21 0.20
CA ILE A 388 0.72 4.40 -0.48
C ILE A 388 0.99 5.89 -0.61
N VAL A 389 2.13 6.32 -0.11
CA VAL A 389 2.61 7.71 -0.21
C VAL A 389 3.92 7.77 -0.99
N ASP A 390 4.14 8.86 -1.70
CA ASP A 390 5.40 9.16 -2.38
C ASP A 390 6.17 10.23 -1.58
N LEU A 391 7.38 9.88 -1.18
CA LEU A 391 8.32 10.75 -0.46
C LEU A 391 9.46 11.16 -1.41
N ASP A 392 9.25 12.20 -2.20
CA ASP A 392 10.22 12.69 -3.18
C ASP A 392 10.74 11.59 -4.14
N GLY A 393 9.85 10.69 -4.60
CA GLY A 393 10.14 9.59 -5.53
C GLY A 393 10.36 8.23 -4.86
N VAL A 394 10.36 8.15 -3.53
CA VAL A 394 10.36 6.88 -2.76
C VAL A 394 8.92 6.53 -2.38
N LYS A 395 8.41 5.43 -2.89
CA LYS A 395 7.06 4.95 -2.61
C LYS A 395 7.05 4.11 -1.34
N VAL A 396 6.37 4.61 -0.32
CA VAL A 396 6.18 3.89 0.95
C VAL A 396 4.74 3.40 1.04
N MET A 397 4.58 2.09 1.18
CA MET A 397 3.29 1.48 1.51
C MET A 397 3.21 1.35 3.03
N LEU A 398 2.23 2.03 3.63
CA LEU A 398 1.89 1.89 5.05
C LEU A 398 0.76 0.87 5.17
N TYR A 399 0.98 -0.13 6.00
CA TYR A 399 -0.02 -1.10 6.41
C TYR A 399 0.21 -1.45 7.86
N HIS A 400 -0.79 -1.24 8.72
CA HIS A 400 -0.59 -1.48 10.16
C HIS A 400 -0.06 -2.89 10.46
N GLY A 401 -0.56 -3.92 9.75
CA GLY A 401 0.04 -5.26 9.85
C GLY A 401 -0.84 -6.30 10.53
N ARG A 402 -2.12 -6.03 10.77
CA ARG A 402 -3.02 -6.94 11.50
C ARG A 402 -3.10 -8.36 10.91
N SER A 403 -2.95 -8.52 9.59
CA SER A 403 -2.94 -9.83 8.93
C SER A 403 -1.69 -10.68 9.21
N ILE A 404 -0.66 -10.12 9.85
CA ILE A 404 0.48 -10.90 10.34
C ILE A 404 -0.01 -12.00 11.29
N ASP A 405 -1.04 -11.73 12.09
CA ASP A 405 -1.67 -12.73 12.97
C ASP A 405 -2.21 -13.96 12.21
N ASP A 406 -2.81 -13.71 11.04
CA ASP A 406 -3.34 -14.78 10.19
C ASP A 406 -2.21 -15.58 9.54
N LEU A 407 -1.16 -14.88 9.08
CA LEU A 407 0.00 -15.52 8.44
C LEU A 407 0.83 -16.33 9.45
N VAL A 408 0.99 -15.86 10.70
CA VAL A 408 1.63 -16.63 11.78
C VAL A 408 0.85 -17.89 12.09
N ALA A 409 -0.47 -17.84 12.03
CA ALA A 409 -1.32 -19.02 12.29
C ALA A 409 -1.34 -20.01 11.12
N ALA A 410 -1.21 -19.54 9.88
CA ALA A 410 -1.44 -20.34 8.67
C ALA A 410 -0.15 -20.81 7.98
N VAL A 411 0.93 -20.03 8.03
CA VAL A 411 2.16 -20.29 7.24
C VAL A 411 3.28 -20.85 8.11
N PRO A 412 3.80 -22.04 7.79
CA PRO A 412 4.90 -22.64 8.54
C PRO A 412 6.15 -21.75 8.56
N GLY A 413 6.77 -21.60 9.72
CA GLY A 413 8.02 -20.85 9.90
C GLY A 413 7.86 -19.33 10.01
N VAL A 414 6.64 -18.81 9.89
CA VAL A 414 6.30 -17.41 10.22
C VAL A 414 6.03 -17.30 11.72
N SER A 415 6.52 -16.23 12.36
CA SER A 415 6.37 -16.04 13.80
C SER A 415 6.36 -14.56 14.18
N TYR A 416 5.83 -14.25 15.37
CA TYR A 416 5.82 -12.89 15.92
C TYR A 416 7.23 -12.36 16.24
N THR A 417 8.21 -13.24 16.46
CA THR A 417 9.61 -12.85 16.74
C THR A 417 10.38 -12.43 15.49
N ASP A 418 9.86 -12.75 14.31
CA ASP A 418 10.42 -12.37 13.02
C ASP A 418 9.30 -11.98 12.05
N PRO A 419 8.73 -10.77 12.21
CA PRO A 419 7.59 -10.32 11.43
C PRO A 419 7.91 -10.14 9.94
N THR A 420 9.19 -9.99 9.58
CA THR A 420 9.58 -9.82 8.17
C THR A 420 9.23 -11.02 7.32
N LYS A 421 9.22 -12.22 7.89
CA LYS A 421 8.77 -13.43 7.18
C LYS A 421 7.31 -13.37 6.73
N ALA A 422 6.42 -12.82 7.57
CA ALA A 422 5.03 -12.58 7.16
C ALA A 422 4.97 -11.54 6.03
N MET A 423 5.76 -10.47 6.13
CA MET A 423 5.82 -9.43 5.12
C MET A 423 6.39 -9.96 3.78
N VAL A 424 7.33 -10.91 3.82
CA VAL A 424 7.82 -11.62 2.62
C VAL A 424 6.69 -12.40 1.94
N GLU A 425 5.85 -13.11 2.72
CA GLU A 425 4.70 -13.84 2.16
C GLU A 425 3.68 -12.85 1.54
N MET A 426 3.37 -11.71 2.19
CA MET A 426 2.53 -10.66 1.60
C MET A 426 3.07 -10.22 0.23
N MET A 427 4.39 -10.06 0.09
CA MET A 427 5.01 -9.69 -1.19
C MET A 427 4.93 -10.81 -2.23
N LYS A 428 5.08 -12.08 -1.84
CA LYS A 428 4.92 -13.24 -2.74
C LYS A 428 3.48 -13.37 -3.25
N PHE A 429 2.51 -13.19 -2.36
CA PHE A 429 1.08 -13.23 -2.70
C PHE A 429 0.60 -11.97 -3.42
N ARG A 430 1.40 -10.89 -3.39
CA ARG A 430 1.00 -9.55 -3.84
C ARG A 430 -0.28 -9.08 -3.17
N HIS A 431 -0.44 -9.45 -1.89
CA HIS A 431 -1.62 -9.15 -1.11
C HIS A 431 -1.30 -9.00 0.38
N LEU A 432 -1.71 -7.87 0.98
CA LEU A 432 -1.41 -7.57 2.39
C LEU A 432 -2.21 -8.44 3.37
N SER A 433 -3.46 -8.81 3.04
CA SER A 433 -4.34 -9.63 3.89
C SER A 433 -5.07 -10.68 3.03
N PRO A 434 -4.40 -11.78 2.63
CA PRO A 434 -4.98 -12.74 1.69
C PRO A 434 -6.19 -13.49 2.25
N ILE A 435 -6.14 -13.93 3.51
CA ILE A 435 -7.14 -14.81 4.13
C ILE A 435 -8.38 -14.00 4.51
N TYR A 436 -9.54 -14.39 3.99
CA TYR A 436 -10.83 -13.81 4.36
C TYR A 436 -11.51 -14.62 5.47
N GLY A 437 -12.22 -13.93 6.38
CA GLY A 437 -13.01 -14.60 7.44
C GLY A 437 -12.19 -15.22 8.56
N SER A 438 -10.91 -14.86 8.72
CA SER A 438 -10.05 -15.24 9.83
C SER A 438 -10.05 -14.17 10.93
N ARG A 439 -8.88 -13.72 11.41
CA ARG A 439 -8.79 -12.74 12.51
C ARG A 439 -9.04 -11.32 12.05
N VAL A 440 -8.66 -11.01 10.81
CA VAL A 440 -8.89 -9.69 10.23
C VAL A 440 -10.30 -9.61 9.65
N SER A 441 -11.09 -8.66 10.14
CA SER A 441 -12.35 -8.30 9.50
C SER A 441 -12.09 -7.46 8.27
N ILE A 442 -12.62 -7.87 7.11
CA ILE A 442 -12.44 -7.17 5.83
C ILE A 442 -13.77 -6.55 5.39
N ALA A 443 -13.74 -5.26 5.11
CA ALA A 443 -14.84 -4.54 4.48
C ALA A 443 -14.78 -4.74 2.95
N PRO A 444 -15.86 -5.23 2.31
CA PRO A 444 -15.86 -5.59 0.89
C PRO A 444 -16.02 -4.35 -0.01
N GLU A 445 -15.01 -3.50 -0.04
CA GLU A 445 -15.00 -2.34 -0.91
C GLU A 445 -14.96 -2.74 -2.40
N LYS A 446 -15.42 -1.89 -3.29
CA LYS A 446 -15.44 -2.16 -4.74
C LYS A 446 -14.06 -2.54 -5.30
N LYS A 447 -13.00 -1.93 -4.76
CA LYS A 447 -11.59 -2.21 -5.06
C LYS A 447 -10.95 -2.91 -3.86
N ASP A 448 -10.24 -3.99 -4.10
CA ASP A 448 -9.40 -4.62 -3.07
C ASP A 448 -8.10 -3.81 -2.87
N TYR A 449 -8.07 -3.00 -1.82
CA TYR A 449 -6.93 -2.13 -1.47
C TYR A 449 -5.72 -2.89 -0.94
N PHE A 450 -5.89 -4.16 -0.58
CA PHE A 450 -4.78 -5.03 -0.12
C PHE A 450 -3.94 -5.58 -1.27
N VAL A 451 -4.45 -5.56 -2.50
CA VAL A 451 -3.69 -6.01 -3.67
C VAL A 451 -2.55 -5.03 -3.94
N ILE A 452 -1.32 -5.52 -3.85
CA ILE A 452 -0.10 -4.77 -4.14
C ILE A 452 0.10 -4.69 -5.67
N GLY A 453 -0.66 -3.81 -6.33
CA GLY A 453 -0.57 -3.58 -7.78
C GLY A 453 0.73 -2.88 -8.16
N ASN A 454 0.95 -1.69 -7.60
CA ASN A 454 2.20 -0.96 -7.71
C ASN A 454 3.16 -1.42 -6.61
N VAL A 455 4.34 -1.89 -7.00
CA VAL A 455 5.37 -2.32 -6.06
C VAL A 455 5.94 -1.09 -5.35
N PRO A 456 5.90 -1.02 -4.00
CA PRO A 456 6.53 0.05 -3.26
C PRO A 456 8.05 -0.15 -3.19
N ASP A 457 8.78 0.90 -2.82
CA ASP A 457 10.20 0.81 -2.46
C ASP A 457 10.36 0.34 -1.01
N ILE A 458 9.41 0.73 -0.13
CA ILE A 458 9.37 0.36 1.28
C ILE A 458 7.96 -0.16 1.62
N LEU A 459 7.86 -1.31 2.30
CA LEU A 459 6.66 -1.72 3.03
C LEU A 459 6.91 -1.47 4.52
N HIS A 460 6.09 -0.61 5.13
CA HIS A 460 6.16 -0.27 6.54
C HIS A 460 4.94 -0.83 7.28
N CYS A 461 5.20 -1.71 8.26
CA CYS A 461 4.20 -2.32 9.13
C CYS A 461 4.50 -2.06 10.62
N GLY A 462 3.54 -2.36 11.48
CA GLY A 462 3.59 -2.37 12.95
C GLY A 462 2.88 -3.60 13.51
N HIS A 463 1.95 -3.40 14.47
CA HIS A 463 1.03 -4.35 15.08
C HIS A 463 1.65 -5.40 16.01
N VAL A 464 2.75 -6.00 15.64
CA VAL A 464 3.33 -7.12 16.41
C VAL A 464 4.34 -6.69 17.45
N HIS A 465 4.59 -5.39 17.60
CA HIS A 465 5.48 -4.77 18.57
C HIS A 465 6.94 -5.25 18.52
N THR A 466 7.34 -5.95 17.46
CA THR A 466 8.68 -6.50 17.27
C THR A 466 9.34 -5.87 16.06
N ILE A 467 10.51 -5.25 16.23
CA ILE A 467 11.24 -4.65 15.13
C ILE A 467 11.75 -5.72 14.15
N GLY A 468 11.65 -5.44 12.86
CA GLY A 468 12.19 -6.28 11.80
C GLY A 468 12.57 -5.45 10.59
N VAL A 469 13.75 -5.72 10.02
CA VAL A 469 14.23 -5.06 8.79
C VAL A 469 14.83 -6.10 7.87
N GLU A 470 14.27 -6.25 6.67
CA GLU A 470 14.71 -7.23 5.69
C GLU A 470 14.53 -6.70 4.27
N TRP A 471 15.35 -7.19 3.35
CA TRP A 471 15.16 -6.96 1.92
C TRP A 471 14.51 -8.18 1.27
N TYR A 472 13.38 -7.95 0.63
CA TYR A 472 12.81 -8.94 -0.26
C TYR A 472 12.88 -8.45 -1.70
N LYS A 473 13.76 -9.05 -2.50
CA LYS A 473 14.08 -8.59 -3.87
C LYS A 473 14.47 -7.10 -3.85
N ASN A 474 13.65 -6.23 -4.41
CA ASN A 474 13.89 -4.78 -4.49
C ASN A 474 13.04 -3.95 -3.52
N VAL A 475 12.38 -4.57 -2.55
CA VAL A 475 11.55 -3.90 -1.56
C VAL A 475 12.18 -4.02 -0.18
N LEU A 476 12.31 -2.90 0.50
CA LEU A 476 12.72 -2.84 1.91
C LEU A 476 11.48 -3.08 2.79
N LEU A 477 11.52 -4.12 3.60
CA LEU A 477 10.47 -4.50 4.53
C LEU A 477 10.86 -4.02 5.92
N ILE A 478 10.01 -3.24 6.58
CA ILE A 478 10.24 -2.72 7.93
C ILE A 478 8.99 -2.91 8.77
N ASN A 479 9.12 -3.66 9.87
CA ASN A 479 8.21 -3.59 11.01
C ASN A 479 8.87 -2.73 12.08
N SER A 480 8.20 -1.66 12.55
CA SER A 480 8.87 -0.59 13.32
C SER A 480 8.87 -0.76 14.83
N GLY A 481 8.32 -1.87 15.34
CA GLY A 481 8.29 -2.11 16.79
C GLY A 481 7.18 -1.36 17.51
N THR A 482 7.46 -0.81 18.71
CA THR A 482 6.43 -0.17 19.58
C THR A 482 7.04 0.85 20.54
N TRP A 483 6.18 1.68 21.18
CA TRP A 483 6.51 2.52 22.32
C TRP A 483 5.81 2.09 23.61
N GLN A 484 5.34 0.85 23.62
CA GLN A 484 4.69 0.23 24.75
C GLN A 484 5.59 -0.89 25.31
N ASP A 485 5.75 -0.94 26.64
CA ASP A 485 6.42 -2.06 27.31
C ASP A 485 5.53 -3.32 27.25
N GLN A 486 6.10 -4.46 27.60
CA GLN A 486 5.42 -5.74 27.52
C GLN A 486 4.13 -5.76 28.35
N THR A 487 2.98 -5.94 27.67
CA THR A 487 1.66 -6.02 28.30
C THR A 487 1.42 -7.40 28.92
N GLU A 488 0.44 -7.50 29.84
CA GLU A 488 0.03 -8.79 30.43
C GLU A 488 -0.49 -9.79 29.38
N PHE A 489 -1.13 -9.28 28.31
CA PHE A 489 -1.52 -10.13 27.18
C PHE A 489 -0.30 -10.73 26.47
N GLN A 490 0.69 -9.92 26.15
CA GLN A 490 1.91 -10.37 25.45
C GLN A 490 2.72 -11.36 26.29
N LYS A 491 2.76 -11.17 27.63
CA LYS A 491 3.38 -12.14 28.55
C LYS A 491 2.69 -13.52 28.47
N ARG A 492 1.35 -13.55 28.42
CA ARG A 492 0.57 -14.80 28.33
C ARG A 492 0.80 -15.56 27.03
N VAL A 493 1.01 -14.85 25.92
CA VAL A 493 1.28 -15.45 24.60
C VAL A 493 2.77 -15.55 24.28
N ASN A 494 3.65 -15.24 25.26
CA ASN A 494 5.09 -15.29 25.16
C ASN A 494 5.68 -14.47 24.00
N VAL A 495 5.10 -13.29 23.75
CA VAL A 495 5.63 -12.29 22.81
C VAL A 495 6.46 -11.28 23.60
N VAL A 496 7.70 -11.08 23.19
CA VAL A 496 8.60 -10.08 23.78
C VAL A 496 8.73 -8.91 22.79
N PRO A 497 8.19 -7.72 23.13
CA PRO A 497 8.28 -6.56 22.26
C PRO A 497 9.71 -6.01 22.20
N THR A 498 9.97 -5.18 21.20
CA THR A 498 11.22 -4.42 21.06
C THR A 498 10.93 -2.92 21.18
N PRO A 499 10.65 -2.43 22.40
CA PRO A 499 10.17 -1.08 22.58
C PRO A 499 11.26 -0.03 22.35
N ALA A 500 10.83 1.17 21.95
CA ALA A 500 11.65 2.37 21.76
C ALA A 500 12.85 2.16 20.81
N GLN A 501 12.71 1.27 19.83
CA GLN A 501 13.65 1.07 18.74
C GLN A 501 13.05 1.62 17.45
N VAL A 502 13.74 2.56 16.80
CA VAL A 502 13.22 3.35 15.70
C VAL A 502 14.07 3.18 14.44
N PRO A 503 13.54 2.62 13.35
CA PRO A 503 14.21 2.61 12.05
C PRO A 503 14.26 4.01 11.46
N VAL A 504 15.45 4.44 11.06
CA VAL A 504 15.71 5.65 10.28
C VAL A 504 16.24 5.22 8.92
N VAL A 505 15.54 5.57 7.86
CA VAL A 505 15.87 5.19 6.49
C VAL A 505 16.43 6.39 5.74
N ASP A 506 17.58 6.22 5.16
CA ASP A 506 18.16 7.15 4.20
C ASP A 506 17.44 7.01 2.86
N LEU A 507 16.76 8.04 2.39
CA LEU A 507 15.86 7.96 1.22
C LEU A 507 16.61 7.83 -0.12
N GLU A 508 17.88 8.19 -0.19
CA GLU A 508 18.69 8.02 -1.40
C GLU A 508 19.11 6.55 -1.59
N THR A 509 19.54 5.91 -0.50
CA THR A 509 20.20 4.59 -0.53
C THR A 509 19.30 3.47 -0.01
N LEU A 510 18.20 3.81 0.67
CA LEU A 510 17.33 2.93 1.46
C LEU A 510 18.08 2.15 2.56
N LYS A 511 19.25 2.65 2.98
CA LYS A 511 19.98 2.10 4.11
C LYS A 511 19.25 2.45 5.40
N THR A 512 19.00 1.44 6.22
CA THR A 512 18.31 1.58 7.50
C THR A 512 19.29 1.59 8.66
N THR A 513 19.09 2.51 9.60
CA THR A 513 19.79 2.58 10.90
C THR A 513 18.75 2.49 11.99
N ILE A 514 18.92 1.59 12.97
CA ILE A 514 17.99 1.47 14.10
C ILE A 514 18.56 2.29 15.25
N LEU A 515 17.79 3.29 15.71
CA LEU A 515 18.10 4.07 16.90
C LEU A 515 17.37 3.49 18.10
N LYS A 516 17.97 3.57 19.30
CA LYS A 516 17.38 3.06 20.55
C LYS A 516 17.25 4.20 21.54
N PHE A 517 16.06 4.36 22.12
CA PHE A 517 15.72 5.42 23.06
C PHE A 517 15.42 4.92 24.47
N ASN A 518 15.53 3.63 24.73
CA ASN A 518 15.32 3.01 26.05
C ASN A 518 16.60 2.87 26.89
N GLU A 519 17.77 3.29 26.37
CA GLU A 519 19.08 3.27 27.07
C GLU A 519 19.48 4.66 27.58
#